data_a45d00aec57953ead23938abc487c94a
#
_entry.id   a45d00aec57953ead23938abc487c94a
#
_cell.length_a   1.000
_cell.length_b   1.000
_cell.length_c   1.000
_cell.angle_alpha   90.00
_cell.angle_beta   90.00
_cell.angle_gamma   90.00
#
_symmetry.space_group_name_H-M   'P 1'
#
loop_
_entity.id
_entity.type
_entity.pdbx_description
1 polymer ?
#
loop_
_entity_poly.entity_id
_entity_poly.type
_entity_poly.pdbx_seq_one_letter_code
_entity_poly.pdbx_strand_id
1 'polypeptide(L)'
;MPKPTEAKPPKVKPVRVIIADSYHFYRYGLRIFLEEQPDISVVNEAGSSEEALALVAELKPDVVLLDLDLPPEGGLHVMREIAARAPDVGVIVLTGLDDELCLADAIESGARGYVLKDAEPPLILSAVRSVGHGGTWLQREMTGKLFEEFTRLSRARAESPERLLTSREVEVLSLLAQGHRNAEIADKLFISERTVKVHITNLFRKLGLSDRVQATRYAIRHRLVRA
;
A
#
# COMPACT_ATOMS: atom_id res chain seq x y z
N MET A 1 47.90 38.13 11.37
CA MET A 1 46.67 37.74 10.70
C MET A 1 46.00 36.66 11.54
N PRO A 2 44.76 36.83 12.03
CA PRO A 2 44.09 35.79 12.76
C PRO A 2 43.67 34.66 11.81
N LYS A 3 43.88 33.43 12.24
CA LYS A 3 43.42 32.20 11.51
C LYS A 3 41.89 32.24 11.38
N PRO A 4 41.32 31.84 10.23
CA PRO A 4 39.87 31.72 10.12
C PRO A 4 39.38 30.65 11.11
N THR A 5 38.42 31.04 11.93
CA THR A 5 37.69 30.14 12.83
C THR A 5 36.86 29.24 11.94
N GLU A 6 37.21 27.95 11.83
CA GLU A 6 36.35 26.94 11.21
C GLU A 6 35.03 26.89 11.96
N ALA A 7 33.99 27.40 11.34
CA ALA A 7 32.64 27.31 11.85
C ALA A 7 32.26 25.82 11.92
N LYS A 8 32.05 25.32 13.14
CA LYS A 8 31.59 23.96 13.38
C LYS A 8 30.25 23.77 12.63
N PRO A 9 30.11 22.75 11.76
CA PRO A 9 28.85 22.56 11.01
C PRO A 9 27.71 22.46 11.99
N PRO A 10 26.51 22.95 11.62
CA PRO A 10 25.32 22.86 12.48
C PRO A 10 25.12 21.40 12.86
N LYS A 11 24.91 21.12 14.15
CA LYS A 11 24.56 19.78 14.64
C LYS A 11 23.18 19.43 14.10
N VAL A 12 23.13 18.76 12.96
CA VAL A 12 21.90 18.15 12.45
C VAL A 12 21.49 17.08 13.46
N LYS A 13 20.23 17.12 13.92
CA LYS A 13 19.70 16.09 14.82
C LYS A 13 19.73 14.75 14.06
N PRO A 14 20.32 13.69 14.61
CA PRO A 14 20.40 12.41 13.93
C PRO A 14 18.99 11.82 13.70
N VAL A 15 18.81 11.18 12.56
CA VAL A 15 17.58 10.42 12.24
C VAL A 15 17.48 9.23 13.18
N ARG A 16 16.41 9.14 13.97
CA ARG A 16 16.17 8.09 14.96
C ARG A 16 15.49 6.90 14.28
N VAL A 17 16.12 5.74 14.32
CA VAL A 17 15.70 4.54 13.58
C VAL A 17 15.36 3.41 14.53
N ILE A 18 14.24 2.70 14.30
CA ILE A 18 13.96 1.36 14.84
C ILE A 18 14.14 0.36 13.71
N ILE A 19 14.78 -0.78 14.01
CA ILE A 19 14.93 -1.91 13.09
C ILE A 19 13.99 -3.02 13.57
N ALA A 20 13.02 -3.40 12.73
CA ALA A 20 12.03 -4.44 13.01
C ALA A 20 12.15 -5.58 12.00
N ASP A 21 12.78 -6.68 12.41
CA ASP A 21 13.05 -7.84 11.57
C ASP A 21 13.13 -9.09 12.46
N SER A 22 12.63 -10.24 12.01
CA SER A 22 12.68 -11.48 12.78
C SER A 22 14.09 -12.09 12.87
N TYR A 23 14.96 -11.81 11.89
CA TYR A 23 16.31 -12.36 11.82
C TYR A 23 17.30 -11.55 12.68
N HIS A 24 17.66 -12.06 13.84
CA HIS A 24 18.56 -11.37 14.76
C HIS A 24 19.91 -10.98 14.15
N PHE A 25 20.50 -11.84 13.34
CA PHE A 25 21.80 -11.56 12.69
C PHE A 25 21.68 -10.42 11.67
N TYR A 26 20.59 -10.33 10.94
CA TYR A 26 20.34 -9.25 9.99
C TYR A 26 20.17 -7.92 10.72
N ARG A 27 19.37 -7.88 11.80
CA ARG A 27 19.22 -6.69 12.64
C ARG A 27 20.57 -6.21 13.19
N TYR A 28 21.34 -7.14 13.75
CA TYR A 28 22.66 -6.83 14.31
C TYR A 28 23.63 -6.22 13.28
N GLY A 29 23.72 -6.82 12.09
CA GLY A 29 24.55 -6.28 10.99
C GLY A 29 24.09 -4.91 10.53
N LEU A 30 22.78 -4.74 10.34
CA LEU A 30 22.20 -3.48 9.92
C LEU A 30 22.39 -2.37 10.95
N ARG A 31 22.26 -2.68 12.24
CA ARG A 31 22.54 -1.76 13.33
C ARG A 31 23.99 -1.26 13.30
N ILE A 32 24.97 -2.15 13.25
CA ILE A 32 26.38 -1.76 13.19
C ILE A 32 26.61 -0.82 12.00
N PHE A 33 26.09 -1.17 10.83
CA PHE A 33 26.25 -0.39 9.61
C PHE A 33 25.63 1.02 9.72
N LEU A 34 24.45 1.14 10.32
CA LEU A 34 23.75 2.42 10.51
C LEU A 34 24.45 3.28 11.58
N GLU A 35 24.91 2.69 12.68
CA GLU A 35 25.59 3.41 13.77
C GLU A 35 26.97 3.96 13.39
N GLU A 36 27.57 3.49 12.29
CA GLU A 36 28.77 4.12 11.70
C GLU A 36 28.49 5.53 11.14
N GLN A 37 27.22 5.87 10.93
CA GLN A 37 26.84 7.16 10.35
C GLN A 37 26.53 8.18 11.44
N PRO A 38 27.21 9.36 11.46
CA PRO A 38 27.04 10.36 12.51
C PRO A 38 25.65 11.04 12.51
N ASP A 39 24.91 10.92 11.41
CA ASP A 39 23.59 11.50 11.18
C ASP A 39 22.43 10.51 11.37
N ILE A 40 22.72 9.26 11.80
CA ILE A 40 21.72 8.22 12.07
C ILE A 40 21.92 7.66 13.49
N SER A 41 20.85 7.36 14.18
CA SER A 41 20.87 6.75 15.51
C SER A 41 19.87 5.62 15.59
N VAL A 42 20.32 4.38 15.74
CA VAL A 42 19.44 3.24 16.01
C VAL A 42 19.01 3.29 17.47
N VAL A 43 17.74 3.60 17.69
CA VAL A 43 17.20 3.79 19.06
C VAL A 43 16.75 2.49 19.70
N ASN A 44 16.33 1.50 18.90
CA ASN A 44 16.03 0.14 19.38
C ASN A 44 15.86 -0.85 18.21
N GLU A 45 15.69 -2.14 18.57
CA GLU A 45 15.42 -3.24 17.65
C GLU A 45 14.17 -4.01 18.12
N ALA A 46 13.40 -4.58 17.17
CA ALA A 46 12.25 -5.42 17.44
C ALA A 46 12.35 -6.73 16.65
N GLY A 47 12.00 -7.84 17.26
CA GLY A 47 11.93 -9.17 16.64
C GLY A 47 10.51 -9.64 16.36
N SER A 48 9.50 -8.86 16.78
CA SER A 48 8.07 -9.17 16.59
C SER A 48 7.24 -7.93 16.30
N SER A 49 6.02 -8.15 15.80
CA SER A 49 5.04 -7.07 15.52
C SER A 49 4.68 -6.29 16.78
N GLU A 50 4.45 -7.00 17.89
CA GLU A 50 4.08 -6.39 19.16
C GLU A 50 5.21 -5.53 19.72
N GLU A 51 6.47 -6.03 19.69
CA GLU A 51 7.64 -5.25 20.10
C GLU A 51 7.81 -3.99 19.25
N ALA A 52 7.66 -4.10 17.93
CA ALA A 52 7.77 -2.98 17.02
C ALA A 52 6.74 -1.89 17.34
N LEU A 53 5.48 -2.24 17.51
CA LEU A 53 4.41 -1.31 17.85
C LEU A 53 4.60 -0.66 19.21
N ALA A 54 5.01 -1.44 20.22
CA ALA A 54 5.30 -0.92 21.57
C ALA A 54 6.43 0.11 21.53
N LEU A 55 7.54 -0.22 20.86
CA LEU A 55 8.70 0.68 20.72
C LEU A 55 8.39 1.94 19.93
N VAL A 56 7.58 1.86 18.87
CA VAL A 56 7.14 3.04 18.11
C VAL A 56 6.31 3.98 18.98
N ALA A 57 5.39 3.44 19.79
CA ALA A 57 4.56 4.25 20.68
C ALA A 57 5.39 4.94 21.79
N GLU A 58 6.38 4.24 22.34
CA GLU A 58 7.23 4.73 23.42
C GLU A 58 8.28 5.72 22.93
N LEU A 59 9.05 5.33 21.89
CA LEU A 59 10.24 6.04 21.47
C LEU A 59 10.00 7.10 20.41
N LYS A 60 8.89 7.02 19.68
CA LYS A 60 8.53 7.93 18.59
C LYS A 60 9.72 8.17 17.64
N PRO A 61 10.17 7.13 16.90
CA PRO A 61 11.29 7.24 15.97
C PRO A 61 10.92 8.12 14.77
N ASP A 62 11.93 8.57 14.04
CA ASP A 62 11.72 9.24 12.75
C ASP A 62 11.44 8.20 11.64
N VAL A 63 12.09 7.02 11.73
CA VAL A 63 12.01 5.93 10.74
C VAL A 63 11.90 4.57 11.41
N VAL A 64 11.09 3.69 10.83
CA VAL A 64 11.10 2.25 11.11
C VAL A 64 11.54 1.51 9.85
N LEU A 65 12.62 0.74 9.94
CA LEU A 65 13.01 -0.26 8.95
C LEU A 65 12.25 -1.54 9.28
N LEU A 66 11.35 -1.97 8.41
CA LEU A 66 10.35 -2.99 8.72
C LEU A 66 10.40 -4.15 7.74
N ASP A 67 10.62 -5.36 8.26
CA ASP A 67 10.44 -6.59 7.50
C ASP A 67 8.96 -6.91 7.30
N LEU A 68 8.58 -7.32 6.09
CA LEU A 68 7.21 -7.77 5.81
C LEU A 68 6.88 -9.10 6.50
N ASP A 69 7.88 -9.98 6.70
CA ASP A 69 7.72 -11.28 7.35
C ASP A 69 7.86 -11.23 8.88
N LEU A 70 7.56 -10.07 9.49
CA LEU A 70 7.68 -9.88 10.95
C LEU A 70 6.54 -10.60 11.70
N PRO A 71 6.81 -11.66 12.49
CA PRO A 71 5.77 -12.39 13.22
C PRO A 71 5.20 -11.59 14.42
N PRO A 72 4.01 -11.93 14.95
CA PRO A 72 3.06 -12.92 14.40
C PRO A 72 2.13 -12.37 13.32
N GLU A 73 1.80 -11.06 13.31
CA GLU A 73 0.77 -10.49 12.43
C GLU A 73 1.30 -10.02 11.07
N GLY A 74 2.61 -9.98 10.89
CA GLY A 74 3.27 -9.52 9.67
C GLY A 74 3.48 -8.01 9.60
N GLY A 75 4.44 -7.60 8.76
CA GLY A 75 4.83 -6.19 8.63
C GLY A 75 3.72 -5.29 8.05
N LEU A 76 2.85 -5.79 7.19
CA LEU A 76 1.72 -5.01 6.68
C LEU A 76 0.74 -4.59 7.78
N HIS A 77 0.53 -5.47 8.78
CA HIS A 77 -0.28 -5.12 9.95
C HIS A 77 0.38 -4.00 10.76
N VAL A 78 1.67 -4.16 11.09
CA VAL A 78 2.46 -3.15 11.81
C VAL A 78 2.40 -1.80 11.11
N MET A 79 2.53 -1.79 9.79
CA MET A 79 2.52 -0.58 8.97
C MET A 79 1.18 0.16 9.03
N ARG A 80 0.05 -0.57 8.94
CA ARG A 80 -1.30 0.02 9.07
C ARG A 80 -1.52 0.62 10.46
N GLU A 81 -1.06 -0.06 11.51
CA GLU A 81 -1.13 0.44 12.88
C GLU A 81 -0.29 1.70 13.09
N ILE A 82 0.94 1.74 12.51
CA ILE A 82 1.78 2.95 12.55
C ILE A 82 1.10 4.09 11.78
N ALA A 83 0.60 3.84 10.57
CA ALA A 83 -0.09 4.86 9.77
C ALA A 83 -1.31 5.45 10.48
N ALA A 84 -2.04 4.64 11.25
CA ALA A 84 -3.21 5.08 12.01
C ALA A 84 -2.88 5.84 13.29
N ARG A 85 -1.82 5.45 14.01
CA ARG A 85 -1.52 5.94 15.38
C ARG A 85 -0.33 6.88 15.47
N ALA A 86 0.60 6.81 14.50
CA ALA A 86 1.82 7.58 14.46
C ALA A 86 2.17 8.01 13.01
N PRO A 87 1.33 8.80 12.33
CA PRO A 87 1.46 9.12 10.90
C PRO A 87 2.73 9.91 10.55
N ASP A 88 3.38 10.51 11.53
CA ASP A 88 4.66 11.22 11.33
C ASP A 88 5.85 10.26 11.18
N VAL A 89 5.74 9.02 11.65
CA VAL A 89 6.78 8.01 11.57
C VAL A 89 6.87 7.47 10.14
N GLY A 90 8.06 7.59 9.53
CA GLY A 90 8.32 7.05 8.19
C GLY A 90 8.59 5.54 8.24
N VAL A 91 7.84 4.75 7.48
CA VAL A 91 8.11 3.30 7.38
C VAL A 91 8.82 3.00 6.07
N ILE A 92 9.98 2.34 6.19
CA ILE A 92 10.74 1.78 5.07
C ILE A 92 10.61 0.26 5.15
N VAL A 93 10.03 -0.34 4.13
CA VAL A 93 9.96 -1.78 3.98
C VAL A 93 11.33 -2.34 3.61
N LEU A 94 11.79 -3.36 4.34
CA LEU A 94 12.92 -4.21 4.00
C LEU A 94 12.40 -5.61 3.72
N THR A 95 12.56 -6.12 2.50
CA THR A 95 12.08 -7.44 2.12
C THR A 95 13.05 -8.21 1.27
N GLY A 96 13.08 -9.53 1.43
CA GLY A 96 13.80 -10.43 0.51
C GLY A 96 13.01 -10.78 -0.75
N LEU A 97 11.74 -10.36 -0.83
CA LEU A 97 10.85 -10.70 -1.93
C LEU A 97 10.77 -9.55 -2.93
N ASP A 98 11.12 -9.83 -4.18
CA ASP A 98 10.89 -8.94 -5.32
C ASP A 98 9.52 -9.28 -5.95
N ASP A 99 8.44 -9.07 -5.19
CA ASP A 99 7.06 -9.32 -5.63
C ASP A 99 6.31 -8.00 -5.82
N GLU A 100 5.74 -7.83 -7.01
CA GLU A 100 4.96 -6.63 -7.39
C GLU A 100 3.74 -6.43 -6.50
N LEU A 101 3.09 -7.50 -6.06
CA LEU A 101 1.93 -7.43 -5.17
C LEU A 101 2.33 -6.90 -3.79
N CYS A 102 3.47 -7.31 -3.27
CA CYS A 102 4.00 -6.81 -2.01
C CYS A 102 4.30 -5.30 -2.03
N LEU A 103 4.79 -4.77 -3.17
CA LEU A 103 5.05 -3.34 -3.33
C LEU A 103 3.76 -2.52 -3.27
N ALA A 104 2.71 -2.94 -4.00
CA ALA A 104 1.44 -2.24 -4.01
C ALA A 104 0.78 -2.23 -2.63
N ASP A 105 0.71 -3.39 -1.97
CA ASP A 105 0.15 -3.53 -0.62
C ASP A 105 0.91 -2.70 0.42
N ALA A 106 2.25 -2.60 0.28
CA ALA A 106 3.07 -1.78 1.14
C ALA A 106 2.75 -0.29 0.98
N ILE A 107 2.64 0.20 -0.27
CA ILE A 107 2.29 1.61 -0.55
C ILE A 107 0.88 1.93 -0.04
N GLU A 108 -0.11 1.08 -0.30
CA GLU A 108 -1.48 1.25 0.21
C GLU A 108 -1.54 1.25 1.74
N SER A 109 -0.63 0.50 2.38
CA SER A 109 -0.51 0.44 3.84
C SER A 109 0.30 1.59 4.46
N GLY A 110 0.83 2.52 3.64
CA GLY A 110 1.49 3.74 4.09
C GLY A 110 3.01 3.71 4.11
N ALA A 111 3.66 2.76 3.40
CA ALA A 111 5.11 2.77 3.23
C ALA A 111 5.58 4.07 2.58
N ARG A 112 6.64 4.66 3.15
CA ARG A 112 7.35 5.80 2.56
C ARG A 112 8.66 5.39 1.87
N GLY A 113 9.14 4.17 2.13
CA GLY A 113 10.30 3.60 1.46
C GLY A 113 10.14 2.12 1.22
N TYR A 114 10.80 1.60 0.18
CA TYR A 114 10.85 0.18 -0.15
C TYR A 114 12.24 -0.18 -0.66
N VAL A 115 12.89 -1.14 0.01
CA VAL A 115 14.26 -1.57 -0.25
C VAL A 115 14.32 -3.08 -0.18
N LEU A 116 15.01 -3.71 -1.11
CA LEU A 116 15.31 -5.13 -1.05
C LEU A 116 16.43 -5.41 -0.04
N LYS A 117 16.38 -6.53 0.68
CA LYS A 117 17.40 -6.92 1.67
C LYS A 117 18.77 -7.21 1.05
N ASP A 118 18.82 -7.52 -0.24
CA ASP A 118 20.03 -7.72 -1.03
C ASP A 118 20.54 -6.44 -1.71
N ALA A 119 19.89 -5.30 -1.48
CA ALA A 119 20.31 -4.03 -1.99
C ALA A 119 21.69 -3.62 -1.43
N GLU A 120 22.46 -2.88 -2.23
CA GLU A 120 23.72 -2.34 -1.77
C GLU A 120 23.52 -1.44 -0.54
N PRO A 121 24.37 -1.57 0.51
CA PRO A 121 24.22 -0.83 1.77
C PRO A 121 24.03 0.68 1.64
N PRO A 122 24.69 1.41 0.70
CA PRO A 122 24.46 2.85 0.51
C PRO A 122 23.02 3.22 0.13
N LEU A 123 22.27 2.31 -0.47
CA LEU A 123 20.86 2.54 -0.83
C LEU A 123 19.98 2.59 0.42
N ILE A 124 20.26 1.75 1.43
CA ILE A 124 19.57 1.77 2.72
C ILE A 124 19.80 3.11 3.43
N LEU A 125 21.04 3.62 3.44
CA LEU A 125 21.35 4.94 4.00
C LEU A 125 20.58 6.07 3.30
N SER A 126 20.52 6.00 1.96
CA SER A 126 19.79 6.98 1.16
C SER A 126 18.29 6.96 1.47
N ALA A 127 17.72 5.77 1.64
CA ALA A 127 16.33 5.59 2.04
C ALA A 127 16.06 6.17 3.44
N VAL A 128 16.89 5.82 4.43
CA VAL A 128 16.77 6.31 5.81
C VAL A 128 16.83 7.83 5.86
N ARG A 129 17.80 8.44 5.16
CA ARG A 129 17.94 9.90 5.11
C ARG A 129 16.76 10.57 4.44
N SER A 130 16.32 10.06 3.28
CA SER A 130 15.17 10.63 2.56
C SER A 130 13.90 10.58 3.41
N VAL A 131 13.55 9.39 3.93
CA VAL A 131 12.33 9.18 4.72
C VAL A 131 12.39 9.88 6.07
N GLY A 132 13.55 9.87 6.73
CA GLY A 132 13.78 10.57 7.99
C GLY A 132 13.64 12.10 7.91
N HIS A 133 13.75 12.68 6.72
CA HIS A 133 13.45 14.09 6.45
C HIS A 133 12.06 14.32 5.84
N GLY A 134 11.16 13.34 5.95
CA GLY A 134 9.77 13.45 5.48
C GLY A 134 9.56 13.17 3.99
N GLY A 135 10.61 12.76 3.26
CA GLY A 135 10.52 12.34 1.86
C GLY A 135 10.01 10.91 1.68
N THR A 136 10.08 10.47 0.43
CA THR A 136 9.84 9.08 0.04
C THR A 136 11.08 8.52 -0.66
N TRP A 137 11.22 7.20 -0.66
CA TRP A 137 12.33 6.54 -1.33
C TRP A 137 11.88 5.22 -1.97
N LEU A 138 12.20 5.05 -3.24
CA LEU A 138 11.92 3.83 -3.98
C LEU A 138 13.15 3.48 -4.82
N GLN A 139 13.57 2.22 -4.75
CA GLN A 139 14.66 1.71 -5.57
C GLN A 139 14.29 1.85 -7.06
N ARG A 140 15.28 2.21 -7.90
CA ARG A 140 15.03 2.52 -9.33
C ARG A 140 14.33 1.38 -10.06
N GLU A 141 14.73 0.13 -9.78
CA GLU A 141 14.19 -1.08 -10.37
C GLU A 141 12.70 -1.26 -10.08
N MET A 142 12.24 -0.77 -8.91
CA MET A 142 10.84 -0.83 -8.49
C MET A 142 9.95 0.24 -9.13
N THR A 143 10.56 1.30 -9.70
CA THR A 143 9.79 2.40 -10.27
C THR A 143 8.96 1.93 -11.48
N GLY A 144 9.53 1.08 -12.34
CA GLY A 144 8.80 0.50 -13.48
C GLY A 144 7.60 -0.32 -13.03
N LYS A 145 7.82 -1.21 -12.05
CA LYS A 145 6.77 -2.04 -11.46
C LYS A 145 5.63 -1.21 -10.85
N LEU A 146 5.97 -0.14 -10.15
CA LEU A 146 4.98 0.79 -9.60
C LEU A 146 4.12 1.45 -10.69
N PHE A 147 4.73 1.88 -11.80
CA PHE A 147 4.00 2.46 -12.93
C PHE A 147 3.09 1.45 -13.62
N GLU A 148 3.53 0.20 -13.77
CA GLU A 148 2.71 -0.88 -14.34
C GLU A 148 1.50 -1.17 -13.46
N GLU A 149 1.71 -1.30 -12.16
CA GLU A 149 0.64 -1.55 -11.20
C GLU A 149 -0.33 -0.36 -11.10
N PHE A 150 0.17 0.87 -11.04
CA PHE A 150 -0.68 2.06 -11.10
C PHE A 150 -1.52 2.11 -12.38
N THR A 151 -0.94 1.75 -13.52
CA THR A 151 -1.66 1.69 -14.79
C THR A 151 -2.72 0.60 -14.76
N ARG A 152 -2.42 -0.57 -14.20
CA ARG A 152 -3.36 -1.69 -14.01
C ARG A 152 -4.54 -1.29 -13.13
N LEU A 153 -4.26 -0.70 -11.97
CA LEU A 153 -5.28 -0.23 -11.03
C LEU A 153 -6.13 0.91 -11.62
N SER A 154 -5.50 1.83 -12.35
CA SER A 154 -6.20 2.92 -13.02
C SER A 154 -7.14 2.42 -14.10
N ARG A 155 -6.74 1.41 -14.90
CA ARG A 155 -7.61 0.77 -15.89
C ARG A 155 -8.76 0.03 -15.21
N ALA A 156 -8.46 -0.80 -14.19
CA ALA A 156 -9.50 -1.50 -13.43
C ALA A 156 -10.51 -0.54 -12.78
N ARG A 157 -10.04 0.59 -12.27
CA ARG A 157 -10.90 1.64 -11.71
C ARG A 157 -11.69 2.40 -12.77
N ALA A 158 -11.13 2.59 -13.96
CA ALA A 158 -11.84 3.21 -15.09
C ALA A 158 -12.95 2.31 -15.62
N GLU A 159 -12.77 0.99 -15.55
CA GLU A 159 -13.72 -0.04 -15.98
C GLU A 159 -14.68 -0.46 -14.83
N SER A 160 -14.59 0.16 -13.66
CA SER A 160 -15.45 -0.20 -12.53
C SER A 160 -16.90 0.19 -12.81
N PRO A 161 -17.88 -0.69 -12.46
CA PRO A 161 -19.31 -0.42 -12.66
C PRO A 161 -19.76 0.90 -12.04
N GLU A 162 -19.21 1.28 -10.89
CA GLU A 162 -19.57 2.51 -10.16
C GLU A 162 -19.29 3.78 -10.94
N ARG A 163 -18.36 3.75 -11.90
CA ARG A 163 -18.03 4.90 -12.77
C ARG A 163 -18.83 4.94 -14.06
N LEU A 164 -19.18 3.78 -14.58
CA LEU A 164 -19.86 3.63 -15.86
C LEU A 164 -21.39 3.60 -15.70
N LEU A 165 -21.86 3.08 -14.58
CA LEU A 165 -23.28 2.87 -14.31
C LEU A 165 -23.80 3.79 -13.22
N THR A 166 -25.07 4.15 -13.32
CA THR A 166 -25.81 4.76 -12.20
C THR A 166 -26.07 3.73 -11.11
N SER A 167 -26.31 4.14 -9.86
CA SER A 167 -26.66 3.23 -8.76
C SER A 167 -27.79 2.29 -9.15
N ARG A 168 -28.79 2.79 -9.88
CA ARG A 168 -29.92 1.99 -10.36
C ARG A 168 -29.55 0.95 -11.39
N GLU A 169 -28.63 1.27 -12.28
CA GLU A 169 -28.11 0.31 -13.28
C GLU A 169 -27.24 -0.77 -12.62
N VAL A 170 -26.51 -0.43 -11.53
CA VAL A 170 -25.75 -1.41 -10.72
C VAL A 170 -26.73 -2.38 -10.01
N GLU A 171 -27.79 -1.89 -9.40
CA GLU A 171 -28.82 -2.72 -8.77
C GLU A 171 -29.45 -3.68 -9.77
N VAL A 172 -29.84 -3.18 -10.96
CA VAL A 172 -30.41 -4.00 -12.03
C VAL A 172 -29.42 -5.05 -12.52
N LEU A 173 -28.13 -4.68 -12.70
CA LEU A 173 -27.08 -5.61 -13.13
C LEU A 173 -26.84 -6.70 -12.08
N SER A 174 -26.84 -6.37 -10.80
CA SER A 174 -26.69 -7.34 -9.70
C SER A 174 -27.82 -8.37 -9.69
N LEU A 175 -29.08 -7.92 -9.75
CA LEU A 175 -30.24 -8.81 -9.77
C LEU A 175 -30.31 -9.66 -11.05
N LEU A 176 -29.93 -9.07 -12.18
CA LEU A 176 -29.83 -9.78 -13.46
C LEU A 176 -28.80 -10.91 -13.39
N ALA A 177 -27.65 -10.66 -12.78
CA ALA A 177 -26.58 -11.64 -12.61
C ALA A 177 -26.92 -12.75 -11.60
N GLN A 178 -27.80 -12.47 -10.64
CA GLN A 178 -28.39 -13.46 -9.73
C GLN A 178 -29.45 -14.36 -10.40
N GLY A 179 -29.74 -14.15 -11.68
CA GLY A 179 -30.67 -14.98 -12.45
C GLY A 179 -32.10 -14.47 -12.46
N HIS A 180 -32.46 -13.35 -11.81
CA HIS A 180 -33.83 -12.83 -11.75
C HIS A 180 -34.36 -12.40 -13.12
N ARG A 181 -35.59 -12.77 -13.45
CA ARG A 181 -36.32 -12.32 -14.66
C ARG A 181 -36.70 -10.84 -14.54
N ASN A 182 -36.96 -10.17 -15.66
CA ASN A 182 -37.25 -8.72 -15.65
C ASN A 182 -38.47 -8.38 -14.77
N ALA A 183 -39.50 -9.24 -14.73
CA ALA A 183 -40.66 -9.07 -13.83
C ALA A 183 -40.25 -9.11 -12.35
N GLU A 184 -39.42 -10.09 -11.96
CA GLU A 184 -38.89 -10.21 -10.58
C GLU A 184 -38.00 -9.05 -10.18
N ILE A 185 -37.19 -8.52 -11.12
CA ILE A 185 -36.40 -7.32 -10.92
C ILE A 185 -37.31 -6.10 -10.73
N ALA A 186 -38.35 -5.99 -11.52
CA ALA A 186 -39.34 -4.93 -11.44
C ALA A 186 -39.99 -4.89 -10.04
N ASP A 187 -40.44 -6.05 -9.56
CA ASP A 187 -41.05 -6.20 -8.22
C ASP A 187 -40.09 -5.84 -7.11
N LYS A 188 -38.85 -6.38 -7.15
CA LYS A 188 -37.82 -6.11 -6.14
C LYS A 188 -37.39 -4.62 -6.08
N LEU A 189 -37.41 -3.97 -7.21
CA LEU A 189 -36.98 -2.57 -7.33
C LEU A 189 -38.13 -1.56 -7.32
N PHE A 190 -39.38 -2.02 -7.18
CA PHE A 190 -40.60 -1.19 -7.18
C PHE A 190 -40.74 -0.30 -8.42
N ILE A 191 -40.47 -0.85 -9.61
CA ILE A 191 -40.57 -0.17 -10.91
C ILE A 191 -41.32 -1.06 -11.93
N SER A 192 -41.66 -0.48 -13.09
CA SER A 192 -42.30 -1.28 -14.16
C SER A 192 -41.27 -2.18 -14.88
N GLU A 193 -41.72 -3.32 -15.41
CA GLU A 193 -40.86 -4.18 -16.24
C GLU A 193 -40.31 -3.44 -17.47
N ARG A 194 -41.08 -2.49 -18.02
CA ARG A 194 -40.65 -1.61 -19.10
C ARG A 194 -39.44 -0.77 -18.66
N THR A 195 -39.43 -0.25 -17.45
CA THR A 195 -38.31 0.53 -16.87
C THR A 195 -37.08 -0.35 -16.67
N VAL A 196 -37.26 -1.61 -16.24
CA VAL A 196 -36.16 -2.57 -16.15
C VAL A 196 -35.51 -2.80 -17.52
N LYS A 197 -36.29 -3.00 -18.57
CA LYS A 197 -35.80 -3.18 -19.95
C LYS A 197 -35.01 -1.96 -20.42
N VAL A 198 -35.43 -0.75 -20.08
CA VAL A 198 -34.65 0.49 -20.39
C VAL A 198 -33.32 0.50 -19.65
N HIS A 199 -33.28 0.17 -18.36
CA HIS A 199 -32.03 0.10 -17.61
C HIS A 199 -31.09 -0.96 -18.18
N ILE A 200 -31.57 -2.16 -18.55
CA ILE A 200 -30.80 -3.22 -19.19
C ILE A 200 -30.21 -2.75 -20.51
N THR A 201 -31.01 -2.09 -21.36
CA THR A 201 -30.52 -1.56 -22.64
C THR A 201 -29.41 -0.52 -22.43
N ASN A 202 -29.59 0.37 -21.46
CA ASN A 202 -28.61 1.40 -21.14
C ASN A 202 -27.30 0.83 -20.59
N LEU A 203 -27.39 -0.11 -19.63
CA LEU A 203 -26.20 -0.74 -19.06
C LEU A 203 -25.45 -1.58 -20.10
N PHE A 204 -26.15 -2.31 -21.00
CA PHE A 204 -25.51 -3.05 -22.07
C PHE A 204 -24.75 -2.13 -23.01
N ARG A 205 -25.36 -1.01 -23.40
CA ARG A 205 -24.70 0.00 -24.25
C ARG A 205 -23.48 0.61 -23.56
N LYS A 206 -23.59 0.96 -22.28
CA LYS A 206 -22.49 1.57 -21.49
C LYS A 206 -21.32 0.62 -21.29
N LEU A 207 -21.58 -0.67 -21.10
CA LEU A 207 -20.57 -1.70 -20.83
C LEU A 207 -20.12 -2.43 -22.10
N GLY A 208 -20.67 -2.11 -23.28
CA GLY A 208 -20.35 -2.80 -24.53
C GLY A 208 -20.78 -4.27 -24.54
N LEU A 209 -21.84 -4.62 -23.80
CA LEU A 209 -22.34 -6.00 -23.68
C LEU A 209 -23.47 -6.25 -24.70
N SER A 210 -23.54 -7.48 -25.23
CA SER A 210 -24.53 -7.86 -26.22
C SER A 210 -25.64 -8.76 -25.66
N ASP A 211 -25.39 -9.43 -24.55
CA ASP A 211 -26.35 -10.37 -23.98
C ASP A 211 -26.27 -10.50 -22.45
N ARG A 212 -27.22 -11.22 -21.88
CA ARG A 212 -27.34 -11.46 -20.44
C ARG A 212 -26.19 -12.30 -19.87
N VAL A 213 -25.63 -13.22 -20.66
CA VAL A 213 -24.52 -14.07 -20.22
C VAL A 213 -23.26 -13.24 -20.02
N GLN A 214 -23.00 -12.32 -20.95
CA GLN A 214 -21.89 -11.36 -20.82
C GLN A 214 -22.10 -10.45 -19.60
N ALA A 215 -23.32 -9.98 -19.35
CA ALA A 215 -23.65 -9.17 -18.20
C ALA A 215 -23.40 -9.92 -16.86
N THR A 216 -23.79 -11.20 -16.81
CA THR A 216 -23.51 -12.05 -15.64
C THR A 216 -22.02 -12.23 -15.40
N ARG A 217 -21.25 -12.54 -16.44
CA ARG A 217 -19.77 -12.66 -16.35
C ARG A 217 -19.11 -11.35 -15.91
N TYR A 218 -19.60 -10.23 -16.41
CA TYR A 218 -19.15 -8.90 -16.02
C TYR A 218 -19.40 -8.66 -14.53
N ALA A 219 -20.61 -8.91 -14.04
CA ALA A 219 -20.98 -8.72 -12.64
C ALA A 219 -20.16 -9.60 -11.67
N ILE A 220 -19.87 -10.86 -12.05
CA ILE A 220 -19.01 -11.76 -11.26
C ILE A 220 -17.57 -11.23 -11.22
N ARG A 221 -17.01 -10.85 -12.38
CA ARG A 221 -15.65 -10.29 -12.47
C ARG A 221 -15.46 -9.05 -11.57
N HIS A 222 -16.47 -8.20 -11.51
CA HIS A 222 -16.45 -6.97 -10.71
C HIS A 222 -17.04 -7.14 -9.31
N ARG A 223 -17.20 -8.39 -8.84
CA ARG A 223 -17.68 -8.74 -7.48
C ARG A 223 -19.01 -8.12 -7.06
N LEU A 224 -19.88 -7.80 -8.03
CA LEU A 224 -21.23 -7.30 -7.76
C LEU A 224 -22.16 -8.41 -7.24
N VAL A 225 -21.82 -9.66 -7.52
CA VAL A 225 -22.49 -10.86 -7.00
C VAL A 225 -21.45 -11.91 -6.65
N ARG A 226 -21.74 -12.73 -5.64
CA ARG A 226 -20.92 -13.92 -5.36
C ARG A 226 -21.39 -15.05 -6.27
N ALA A 227 -20.44 -15.80 -6.84
CA ALA A 227 -20.73 -17.01 -7.60
C ALA A 227 -21.28 -18.11 -6.70
#